data_479b0e790c35b74bb11876364f4d3153
#
_entry.id   479b0e790c35b74bb11876364f4d3153
#
_cell.length_a   1.000
_cell.length_b   1.000
_cell.length_c   1.000
_cell.angle_alpha   90.00
_cell.angle_beta   90.00
_cell.angle_gamma   90.00
#
_symmetry.space_group_name_H-M   'P 1'
#
loop_
_entity.id
_entity.type
_entity.pdbx_description
1 polymer ?
#
loop_
_entity_poly.entity_id
_entity_poly.type
_entity_poly.pdbx_seq_one_letter_code
_entity_poly.pdbx_strand_id
1 'polypeptide(L)'
;IIFLYGLVPVVMFNPVLLSKSGPYKTEEGCLSLVGSRPTQRYQEITVDYLDKHWQQQTMTLKGLPAQICQHELDHLEGIII
;
A
#
# COMPACT_ATOMS: atom_id res chain seq x y z
N ILE A 1 7.58 4.25 3.69
CA ILE A 1 7.01 4.38 2.33
C ILE A 1 6.35 5.73 2.15
N ILE A 2 6.29 6.19 0.91
CA ILE A 2 5.63 7.44 0.54
C ILE A 2 4.72 7.15 -0.63
N PHE A 3 3.47 7.56 -0.54
CA PHE A 3 2.52 7.43 -1.65
C PHE A 3 1.53 8.60 -1.65
N LEU A 4 0.82 8.78 -2.75
CA LEU A 4 -0.17 9.85 -2.89
C LEU A 4 -1.56 9.35 -2.51
N TYR A 5 -2.18 10.02 -1.56
CA TYR A 5 -3.58 9.85 -1.23
C TYR A 5 -4.35 11.01 -1.87
N GLY A 6 -4.88 10.77 -3.06
CA GLY A 6 -5.39 11.86 -3.87
C GLY A 6 -4.24 12.77 -4.30
N LEU A 7 -4.26 14.03 -3.88
CA LEU A 7 -3.20 15.00 -4.14
C LEU A 7 -2.27 15.22 -2.94
N VAL A 8 -2.49 14.49 -1.84
CA VAL A 8 -1.74 14.67 -0.60
C VAL A 8 -0.72 13.55 -0.45
N PRO A 9 0.57 13.85 -0.32
CA PRO A 9 1.57 12.82 -0.05
C PRO A 9 1.41 12.28 1.37
N VAL A 10 1.47 10.97 1.50
CA VAL A 10 1.41 10.28 2.80
C VAL A 10 2.76 9.61 3.04
N VAL A 11 3.36 9.91 4.20
CA VAL A 11 4.62 9.31 4.62
C VAL A 11 4.34 8.33 5.75
N MET A 12 4.81 7.09 5.61
CA MET A 12 4.65 6.06 6.62
C MET A 12 6.00 5.45 6.96
N PHE A 13 6.34 5.47 8.26
CA PHE A 13 7.50 4.75 8.80
C PHE A 13 7.01 3.52 9.54
N ASN A 14 7.66 2.38 9.30
CA ASN A 14 7.32 1.09 9.92
C ASN A 14 5.85 0.73 9.79
N PRO A 15 5.27 0.75 8.57
CA PRO A 15 3.85 0.43 8.40
C PRO A 15 3.57 -1.04 8.72
N VAL A 16 2.45 -1.28 9.41
CA VAL A 16 1.98 -2.62 9.76
C VAL A 16 0.54 -2.76 9.29
N LEU A 17 0.27 -3.79 8.51
CA LEU A 17 -1.08 -4.07 8.03
C LEU A 17 -1.85 -4.74 9.17
N LEU A 18 -2.87 -4.05 9.70
CA LEU A 18 -3.69 -4.54 10.80
C LEU A 18 -4.85 -5.40 10.31
N SER A 19 -5.51 -4.98 9.23
CA SER A 19 -6.65 -5.72 8.69
C SER A 19 -6.77 -5.46 7.20
N LYS A 20 -7.48 -6.37 6.52
CA LYS A 20 -7.72 -6.29 5.09
C LYS A 20 -9.03 -7.01 4.77
N SER A 21 -9.76 -6.51 3.78
CA SER A 21 -11.02 -7.10 3.36
C SER A 21 -11.31 -6.83 1.89
N GLY A 22 -12.23 -7.61 1.31
CA GLY A 22 -12.62 -7.47 -0.09
C GLY A 22 -11.53 -7.87 -1.06
N PRO A 23 -11.04 -9.15 -1.01
CA PRO A 23 -9.97 -9.56 -1.92
C PRO A 23 -10.43 -9.53 -3.39
N TYR A 24 -9.54 -9.07 -4.26
CA TYR A 24 -9.77 -9.09 -5.70
C TYR A 24 -8.45 -9.32 -6.44
N LYS A 25 -8.55 -9.80 -7.67
CA LYS A 25 -7.38 -9.99 -8.52
C LYS A 25 -7.25 -8.84 -9.50
N THR A 26 -6.03 -8.37 -9.68
CA THR A 26 -5.71 -7.32 -10.63
C THR A 26 -4.32 -7.59 -11.21
N GLU A 27 -3.93 -6.81 -12.20
CA GLU A 27 -2.60 -6.87 -12.77
C GLU A 27 -1.85 -5.59 -12.43
N GLU A 28 -0.62 -5.74 -11.97
CA GLU A 28 0.24 -4.63 -11.61
C GLU A 28 1.62 -4.82 -12.21
N GLY A 29 2.26 -3.72 -12.52
CA GLY A 29 3.63 -3.70 -13.00
C GLY A 29 4.48 -2.73 -12.19
N CYS A 30 5.81 -2.96 -12.22
CA CYS A 30 6.79 -2.06 -11.65
C CYS A 30 7.62 -1.48 -12.79
N LEU A 31 8.12 -0.26 -12.65
CA LEU A 31 8.93 0.40 -13.67
C LEU A 31 10.21 -0.37 -14.03
N SER A 32 10.71 -1.17 -13.10
CA SER A 32 11.90 -1.98 -13.30
C SER A 32 11.63 -3.31 -13.99
N LEU A 33 10.37 -3.66 -14.24
CA LEU A 33 9.97 -4.91 -14.86
C LEU A 33 9.25 -4.65 -16.17
N VAL A 34 9.43 -5.55 -17.13
CA VAL A 34 8.71 -5.50 -18.41
C VAL A 34 7.41 -6.28 -18.24
N GLY A 35 6.27 -5.61 -18.54
CA GLY A 35 4.94 -6.20 -18.44
C GLY A 35 4.34 -6.12 -17.06
N SER A 36 3.17 -6.74 -16.91
CA SER A 36 2.44 -6.77 -15.64
C SER A 36 2.31 -8.21 -15.16
N ARG A 37 2.07 -8.37 -13.85
CA ARG A 37 1.85 -9.67 -13.22
C ARG A 37 0.51 -9.67 -12.49
N PRO A 38 -0.23 -10.79 -12.51
CA PRO A 38 -1.42 -10.90 -11.71
C PRO A 38 -1.04 -10.86 -10.22
N THR A 39 -1.78 -10.09 -9.46
CA THR A 39 -1.58 -10.00 -8.01
C THR A 39 -2.93 -9.88 -7.31
N GLN A 40 -2.98 -10.33 -6.06
CA GLN A 40 -4.16 -10.19 -5.24
C GLN A 40 -4.03 -8.93 -4.40
N ARG A 41 -5.10 -8.12 -4.40
CA ARG A 41 -5.20 -6.90 -3.59
C ARG A 41 -6.50 -6.94 -2.79
N TYR A 42 -6.60 -6.05 -1.81
CA TYR A 42 -7.79 -5.92 -0.97
C TYR A 42 -8.39 -4.54 -1.17
N GLN A 43 -9.72 -4.48 -1.24
CA GLN A 43 -10.43 -3.22 -1.48
C GLN A 43 -10.33 -2.27 -0.30
N GLU A 44 -10.19 -2.80 0.91
CA GLU A 44 -10.06 -2.01 2.12
C GLU A 44 -8.96 -2.60 3.00
N ILE A 45 -8.08 -1.71 3.49
CA ILE A 45 -7.02 -2.09 4.42
C ILE A 45 -6.96 -1.07 5.56
N THR A 46 -6.52 -1.54 6.73
CA THR A 46 -6.20 -0.68 7.87
C THR A 46 -4.73 -0.86 8.20
N VAL A 47 -4.00 0.24 8.22
CA VAL A 47 -2.55 0.26 8.42
C VAL A 47 -2.21 1.10 9.63
N ASP A 48 -1.34 0.58 10.49
CA ASP A 48 -0.76 1.30 11.60
C ASP A 48 0.67 1.70 11.23
N TYR A 49 1.05 2.94 11.50
CA TYR A 49 2.35 3.46 11.07
C TYR A 49 2.80 4.63 11.93
N LEU A 50 4.07 5.00 11.81
CA LEU A 50 4.60 6.25 12.37
C LEU A 50 4.62 7.32 11.28
N ASP A 51 4.12 8.51 11.60
CA ASP A 51 4.13 9.62 10.66
C ASP A 51 5.49 10.36 10.67
N LYS A 52 5.57 11.47 9.92
CA LYS A 52 6.80 12.25 9.83
C LYS A 52 7.21 12.91 11.15
N HIS A 53 6.31 12.97 12.12
CA HIS A 53 6.58 13.48 13.47
C HIS A 53 6.84 12.37 14.48
N TRP A 54 6.99 11.11 14.01
CA TRP A 54 7.20 9.93 14.83
C TRP A 54 6.03 9.64 15.78
N GLN A 55 4.83 10.05 15.39
CA GLN A 55 3.61 9.76 16.13
C GLN A 55 2.91 8.57 15.48
N GLN A 56 2.42 7.67 16.31
CA GLN A 56 1.69 6.51 15.80
C GLN A 56 0.32 6.92 15.28
N GLN A 57 0.02 6.49 14.06
CA GLN A 57 -1.23 6.78 13.38
C GLN A 57 -1.83 5.48 12.86
N THR A 58 -3.15 5.47 12.73
CA THR A 58 -3.89 4.38 12.11
C THR A 58 -4.73 4.95 10.98
N MET A 59 -4.66 4.34 9.81
CA MET A 59 -5.39 4.82 8.64
C MET A 59 -6.10 3.67 7.96
N THR A 60 -7.36 3.90 7.59
CA THR A 60 -8.13 2.97 6.75
C THR A 60 -8.19 3.53 5.34
N LEU A 61 -7.79 2.71 4.37
CA LEU A 61 -7.75 3.06 2.96
C LEU A 61 -8.69 2.17 2.18
N LYS A 62 -9.34 2.75 1.16
CA LYS A 62 -10.28 2.05 0.29
C LYS A 62 -9.99 2.37 -1.17
N GLY A 63 -10.24 1.40 -2.05
CA GLY A 63 -10.08 1.59 -3.49
C GLY A 63 -8.64 1.77 -3.93
N LEU A 64 -8.39 2.71 -4.83
CA LEU A 64 -7.06 2.92 -5.42
C LEU A 64 -5.99 3.28 -4.39
N PRO A 65 -6.22 4.16 -3.41
CA PRO A 65 -5.21 4.41 -2.38
C PRO A 65 -4.81 3.15 -1.61
N ALA A 66 -5.77 2.26 -1.34
CA ALA A 66 -5.47 0.98 -0.69
C ALA A 66 -4.59 0.10 -1.58
N GLN A 67 -4.87 0.07 -2.88
CA GLN A 67 -4.06 -0.69 -3.84
C GLN A 67 -2.62 -0.17 -3.90
N ILE A 68 -2.44 1.13 -3.96
CA ILE A 68 -1.13 1.76 -4.02
C ILE A 68 -0.34 1.46 -2.73
N CYS A 69 -0.98 1.59 -1.58
CA CYS A 69 -0.34 1.31 -0.31
C CYS A 69 0.10 -0.15 -0.21
N GLN A 70 -0.74 -1.09 -0.63
CA GLN A 70 -0.39 -2.52 -0.63
C GLN A 70 0.80 -2.81 -1.54
N HIS A 71 0.85 -2.18 -2.70
CA HIS A 71 1.97 -2.32 -3.63
C HIS A 71 3.29 -1.87 -2.96
N GLU A 72 3.28 -0.74 -2.27
CA GLU A 72 4.46 -0.25 -1.55
C GLU A 72 4.82 -1.14 -0.35
N LEU A 73 3.83 -1.69 0.36
CA LEU A 73 4.09 -2.63 1.45
C LEU A 73 4.77 -3.91 0.94
N ASP A 74 4.38 -4.40 -0.24
CA ASP A 74 5.02 -5.55 -0.86
C ASP A 74 6.49 -5.27 -1.15
N HIS A 75 6.83 -4.07 -1.61
CA HIS A 75 8.21 -3.70 -1.87
C HIS A 75 9.05 -3.74 -0.59
N LEU A 76 8.50 -3.37 0.55
CA LEU A 76 9.22 -3.46 1.83
C LEU A 76 9.54 -4.91 2.20
N GLU A 77 8.75 -5.87 1.76
CA GLU A 77 8.98 -7.29 2.00
C GLU A 77 9.82 -7.94 0.89
N GLY A 78 10.33 -7.16 -0.05
CA GLY A 78 11.14 -7.66 -1.14
C GLY A 78 10.36 -8.23 -2.31
N ILE A 79 9.04 -8.06 -2.32
CA ILE A 79 8.18 -8.48 -3.43
C ILE A 79 8.14 -7.36 -4.45
N ILE A 80 8.61 -7.65 -5.67
CA ILE A 80 8.65 -6.66 -6.75
C ILE A 80 7.58 -7.03 -7.78
N ILE A 81 6.60 -6.16 -7.93
CA ILE A 81 5.53 -6.30 -8.89
C ILE A 81 5.42 -5.03 -9.70
#